data_f2f50777d3f17fac9359f165ef35d0db
#
_entry.id   f2f50777d3f17fac9359f165ef35d0db
#
_cell.length_a   1.000
_cell.length_b   1.000
_cell.length_c   1.000
_cell.angle_alpha   90.00
_cell.angle_beta   90.00
_cell.angle_gamma   90.00
#
_symmetry.space_group_name_H-M   'P 1'
#
loop_
_entity.id
_entity.type
_entity.pdbx_description
1 polymer ?
#
loop_
_entity_poly.entity_id
_entity_poly.type
_entity_poly.pdbx_seq_one_letter_code
_entity_poly.pdbx_strand_id
1 'polypeptide(L)'
;YDSSKVAYTLDNASDRTTADIAKHIPESGVKADKPYKFPPYALLAKGSGKNNGDSAKELKETAMRLQQTLSTFGVKVTITDISQGPSVTRYELQPDQGVKVSKIVGLTDDIKLNLAATDIRIEAPIPGKAAVGIEVPNKENTAGGFRELAESKEFKEFPSNLAFAVGKDIGGKIVVADIAKMPHMLIAGSTGSGKSVCINT
;
A
#
# COMPACT_ATOMS: atom_id res chain seq x y z
N TYR A 1 -11.39 -18.99 -53.02
CA TYR A 1 -10.26 -18.08 -52.72
C TYR A 1 -9.12 -18.53 -53.61
N ASP A 2 -8.82 -17.69 -54.60
CA ASP A 2 -7.87 -18.00 -55.66
C ASP A 2 -6.44 -17.72 -55.15
N SER A 3 -5.74 -18.80 -54.79
CA SER A 3 -4.36 -18.77 -54.30
C SER A 3 -3.34 -18.27 -55.33
N SER A 4 -3.70 -18.15 -56.60
CA SER A 4 -2.83 -17.63 -57.66
C SER A 4 -2.62 -16.11 -57.58
N LYS A 5 -3.55 -15.36 -56.99
CA LYS A 5 -3.43 -13.90 -56.80
C LYS A 5 -2.55 -13.51 -55.59
N VAL A 6 -2.35 -14.39 -54.64
CA VAL A 6 -1.50 -14.13 -53.45
C VAL A 6 -0.01 -14.29 -53.80
N ALA A 7 0.31 -15.20 -54.72
CA ALA A 7 1.70 -15.42 -55.20
C ALA A 7 2.20 -14.20 -56.01
N TYR A 8 1.35 -13.55 -56.79
CA TYR A 8 1.74 -12.40 -57.63
C TYR A 8 2.09 -11.13 -56.81
N THR A 9 1.60 -11.01 -55.62
CA THR A 9 1.90 -9.86 -54.76
C THR A 9 3.20 -10.00 -53.97
N LEU A 10 3.73 -11.21 -53.83
CA LEU A 10 4.97 -11.47 -53.11
C LEU A 10 6.22 -11.35 -54.00
N ASP A 11 6.12 -11.70 -55.29
CA ASP A 11 7.26 -11.57 -56.22
C ASP A 11 7.63 -10.14 -56.57
N ASN A 12 6.68 -9.17 -56.50
CA ASN A 12 6.97 -7.76 -56.70
C ASN A 12 7.54 -7.02 -55.46
N ALA A 13 7.62 -7.68 -54.31
CA ALA A 13 8.18 -7.10 -53.09
C ALA A 13 9.68 -7.37 -52.91
N SER A 14 10.24 -8.34 -53.68
CA SER A 14 11.65 -8.76 -53.51
C SER A 14 12.67 -7.91 -54.28
N ASP A 15 12.22 -7.08 -55.21
CA ASP A 15 13.13 -6.26 -56.02
C ASP A 15 13.30 -4.80 -55.56
N ARG A 16 12.71 -4.42 -54.46
CA ARG A 16 13.02 -3.13 -53.83
C ARG A 16 14.29 -3.26 -52.99
N THR A 17 15.36 -2.74 -53.54
CA THR A 17 16.63 -2.67 -52.79
C THR A 17 16.43 -1.89 -51.49
N THR A 18 17.10 -2.31 -50.43
CA THR A 18 17.10 -1.63 -49.13
C THR A 18 17.39 -0.13 -49.22
N ALA A 19 18.04 0.32 -50.29
CA ALA A 19 18.29 1.73 -50.59
C ALA A 19 17.03 2.50 -50.97
N ASP A 20 16.02 1.86 -51.63
CA ASP A 20 14.75 2.53 -52.00
C ASP A 20 13.78 2.64 -50.82
N ILE A 21 13.87 1.69 -49.87
CA ILE A 21 13.11 1.77 -48.60
C ILE A 21 13.66 2.89 -47.72
N ALA A 22 14.97 3.08 -47.71
CA ALA A 22 15.61 4.14 -46.92
C ALA A 22 15.26 5.56 -47.40
N LYS A 23 14.96 5.74 -48.71
CA LYS A 23 14.54 7.03 -49.27
C LYS A 23 13.10 7.43 -48.94
N HIS A 24 12.27 6.46 -48.53
CA HIS A 24 10.86 6.70 -48.19
C HIS A 24 10.57 6.75 -46.70
N ILE A 25 11.61 6.53 -45.87
CA ILE A 25 11.52 6.82 -44.42
C ILE A 25 11.73 8.35 -44.34
N PRO A 26 10.69 9.14 -43.97
CA PRO A 26 10.93 10.54 -43.70
C PRO A 26 11.98 10.57 -42.59
N GLU A 27 13.12 11.23 -42.84
CA GLU A 27 13.99 11.64 -41.74
C GLU A 27 13.10 12.42 -40.77
N SER A 28 12.52 11.72 -39.83
CA SER A 28 11.97 12.36 -38.64
C SER A 28 13.17 13.05 -38.02
N GLY A 29 13.28 14.36 -38.38
CA GLY A 29 14.31 15.18 -37.75
C GLY A 29 14.21 14.94 -36.29
N VAL A 30 15.22 14.29 -35.74
CA VAL A 30 15.39 14.09 -34.28
C VAL A 30 15.48 15.51 -33.74
N LYS A 31 14.31 16.11 -33.44
CA LYS A 31 14.27 17.34 -32.69
C LYS A 31 15.01 16.99 -31.41
N ALA A 32 16.15 17.66 -31.22
CA ALA A 32 16.93 17.51 -29.99
C ALA A 32 15.96 17.43 -28.83
N ASP A 33 15.91 16.26 -28.17
CA ASP A 33 14.97 15.97 -27.09
C ASP A 33 15.15 17.07 -26.04
N LYS A 34 14.19 17.96 -25.97
CA LYS A 34 14.15 18.91 -24.85
C LYS A 34 14.08 18.06 -23.60
N PRO A 35 14.96 18.29 -22.60
CA PRO A 35 14.94 17.51 -21.38
C PRO A 35 13.52 17.50 -20.83
N TYR A 36 12.96 16.29 -20.61
CA TYR A 36 11.62 16.14 -20.06
C TYR A 36 11.54 16.84 -18.70
N LYS A 37 10.55 17.72 -18.56
CA LYS A 37 10.28 18.39 -17.29
C LYS A 37 9.15 17.66 -16.57
N PHE A 38 9.46 17.06 -15.44
CA PHE A 38 8.44 16.44 -14.60
C PHE A 38 7.43 17.48 -14.11
N PRO A 39 6.13 17.11 -14.02
CA PRO A 39 5.12 17.96 -13.40
C PRO A 39 5.54 18.35 -11.97
N PRO A 40 5.41 19.63 -11.58
CA PRO A 40 5.78 20.02 -10.24
C PRO A 40 4.79 19.46 -9.20
N TYR A 41 5.28 19.04 -8.05
CA TYR A 41 4.45 18.54 -6.94
C TYR A 41 3.41 19.56 -6.46
N ALA A 42 3.58 20.83 -6.78
CA ALA A 42 2.63 21.90 -6.46
C ALA A 42 1.26 21.70 -7.11
N LEU A 43 1.17 20.90 -8.19
CA LEU A 43 -0.09 20.54 -8.84
C LEU A 43 -0.93 19.56 -8.00
N LEU A 44 -0.31 18.85 -7.08
CA LEU A 44 -0.98 17.94 -6.16
C LEU A 44 -1.56 18.72 -4.98
N ALA A 45 -2.79 18.40 -4.61
CA ALA A 45 -3.42 18.99 -3.42
C ALA A 45 -2.59 18.67 -2.17
N LYS A 46 -2.41 19.65 -1.29
CA LYS A 46 -1.87 19.40 0.05
C LYS A 46 -2.90 18.60 0.84
N GLY A 47 -2.45 17.54 1.51
CA GLY A 47 -3.28 16.83 2.47
C GLY A 47 -3.82 17.81 3.53
N SER A 48 -5.01 17.57 4.03
CA SER A 48 -5.68 18.49 4.97
C SER A 48 -4.98 18.63 6.33
N GLY A 49 -3.92 17.89 6.60
CA GLY A 49 -3.12 17.98 7.83
C GLY A 49 -3.90 17.80 9.15
N LYS A 50 -5.22 17.63 9.06
CA LYS A 50 -6.03 17.29 10.22
C LYS A 50 -5.75 15.83 10.56
N ASN A 51 -4.94 15.61 11.59
CA ASN A 51 -4.89 14.35 12.28
C ASN A 51 -6.27 14.17 12.95
N ASN A 52 -7.23 13.63 12.20
CA ASN A 52 -8.51 13.16 12.74
C ASN A 52 -8.33 11.75 13.34
N GLY A 53 -7.13 11.40 13.77
CA GLY A 53 -6.90 10.16 14.48
C GLY A 53 -7.48 10.24 15.90
N ASP A 54 -7.75 9.08 16.48
CA ASP A 54 -8.19 8.96 17.87
C ASP A 54 -7.25 9.76 18.78
N SER A 55 -7.81 10.51 19.72
CA SER A 55 -7.02 11.30 20.64
C SER A 55 -6.14 10.39 21.53
N ALA A 56 -5.01 10.89 22.02
CA ALA A 56 -4.14 10.13 22.92
C ALA A 56 -4.90 9.59 24.16
N LYS A 57 -6.00 10.24 24.54
CA LYS A 57 -6.88 9.78 25.61
C LYS A 57 -7.68 8.55 25.19
N GLU A 58 -8.28 8.57 24.00
CA GLU A 58 -9.05 7.44 23.46
C GLU A 58 -8.17 6.21 23.21
N LEU A 59 -6.94 6.42 22.73
CA LEU A 59 -5.96 5.33 22.58
C LEU A 59 -5.66 4.65 23.93
N LYS A 60 -5.45 5.43 24.98
CA LYS A 60 -5.22 4.90 26.33
C LYS A 60 -6.47 4.20 26.91
N GLU A 61 -7.66 4.76 26.70
CA GLU A 61 -8.90 4.14 27.12
C GLU A 61 -9.14 2.80 26.43
N THR A 62 -8.91 2.73 25.13
CA THR A 62 -9.00 1.47 24.36
C THR A 62 -7.97 0.45 24.85
N ALA A 63 -6.75 0.89 25.12
CA ALA A 63 -5.69 0.05 25.70
C ALA A 63 -6.10 -0.54 27.04
N MET A 64 -6.65 0.29 27.95
CA MET A 64 -7.12 -0.18 29.26
C MET A 64 -8.28 -1.16 29.13
N ARG A 65 -9.26 -0.88 28.25
CA ARG A 65 -10.37 -1.81 28.00
C ARG A 65 -9.88 -3.14 27.47
N LEU A 66 -8.92 -3.14 26.53
CA LEU A 66 -8.32 -4.35 25.99
C LEU A 66 -7.63 -5.17 27.07
N GLN A 67 -6.82 -4.53 27.90
CA GLN A 67 -6.14 -5.20 29.02
C GLN A 67 -7.15 -5.76 30.04
N GLN A 68 -8.18 -4.99 30.39
CA GLN A 68 -9.24 -5.43 31.31
C GLN A 68 -10.03 -6.60 30.75
N THR A 69 -10.40 -6.56 29.45
CA THR A 69 -11.10 -7.66 28.77
C THR A 69 -10.31 -8.95 28.87
N LEU A 70 -9.03 -8.92 28.48
CA LEU A 70 -8.15 -10.09 28.55
C LEU A 70 -8.00 -10.60 30.00
N SER A 71 -7.85 -9.68 30.96
CA SER A 71 -7.74 -10.03 32.40
C SER A 71 -9.02 -10.73 32.92
N THR A 72 -10.20 -10.31 32.49
CA THR A 72 -11.50 -10.93 32.86
C THR A 72 -11.56 -12.39 32.40
N PHE A 73 -10.96 -12.71 31.25
CA PHE A 73 -10.85 -14.09 30.76
C PHE A 73 -9.62 -14.84 31.32
N GLY A 74 -8.97 -14.29 32.33
CA GLY A 74 -7.81 -14.92 32.99
C GLY A 74 -6.54 -14.91 32.14
N VAL A 75 -6.41 -13.91 31.25
CA VAL A 75 -5.24 -13.64 30.40
C VAL A 75 -4.61 -12.34 30.87
N LYS A 76 -3.51 -12.44 31.62
CA LYS A 76 -2.75 -11.27 32.08
C LYS A 76 -1.77 -10.86 31.01
N VAL A 77 -1.82 -9.57 30.62
CA VAL A 77 -0.95 -8.96 29.61
C VAL A 77 -0.52 -7.56 30.03
N THR A 78 0.63 -7.14 29.56
CA THR A 78 1.11 -5.76 29.69
C THR A 78 1.16 -5.13 28.31
N ILE A 79 0.60 -3.93 28.15
CA ILE A 79 0.71 -3.17 26.88
C ILE A 79 2.09 -2.53 26.86
N THR A 80 2.87 -2.84 25.81
CA THR A 80 4.24 -2.38 25.65
C THR A 80 4.35 -1.21 24.69
N ASP A 81 3.47 -1.16 23.66
CA ASP A 81 3.48 -0.09 22.67
C ASP A 81 2.10 0.10 22.03
N ILE A 82 1.86 1.31 21.50
CA ILE A 82 0.66 1.68 20.77
C ILE A 82 1.09 2.44 19.51
N SER A 83 0.91 1.82 18.36
CA SER A 83 1.25 2.39 17.05
C SER A 83 -0.02 2.75 16.31
N GLN A 84 -0.29 4.05 16.12
CA GLN A 84 -1.47 4.53 15.40
C GLN A 84 -1.15 4.73 13.92
N GLY A 85 -1.83 3.97 13.07
CA GLY A 85 -1.80 4.14 11.62
C GLY A 85 -3.00 4.93 11.09
N PRO A 86 -3.09 5.13 9.77
CA PRO A 86 -4.16 5.91 9.15
C PRO A 86 -5.55 5.28 9.25
N SER A 87 -5.64 3.96 9.31
CA SER A 87 -6.92 3.21 9.33
C SER A 87 -7.06 2.29 10.53
N VAL A 88 -5.94 1.85 11.12
CA VAL A 88 -5.91 0.92 12.25
C VAL A 88 -4.89 1.38 13.27
N THR A 89 -5.15 1.06 14.53
CA THR A 89 -4.20 1.22 15.62
C THR A 89 -3.76 -0.15 16.09
N ARG A 90 -2.46 -0.37 16.19
CA ARG A 90 -1.86 -1.60 16.71
C ARG A 90 -1.50 -1.41 18.17
N TYR A 91 -2.01 -2.31 19.02
CA TYR A 91 -1.64 -2.44 20.42
C TYR A 91 -0.70 -3.63 20.56
N GLU A 92 0.53 -3.40 21.01
CA GLU A 92 1.49 -4.47 21.29
C GLU A 92 1.35 -4.90 22.75
N LEU A 93 1.19 -6.19 22.93
CA LEU A 93 0.91 -6.80 24.24
C LEU A 93 1.98 -7.84 24.53
N GLN A 94 2.54 -7.79 25.72
CA GLN A 94 3.40 -8.85 26.25
C GLN A 94 2.58 -9.70 27.21
N PRO A 95 2.32 -10.98 26.88
CA PRO A 95 1.66 -11.91 27.81
C PRO A 95 2.56 -12.24 28.99
N ASP A 96 1.97 -12.41 30.17
CA ASP A 96 2.68 -12.91 31.36
C ASP A 96 3.16 -14.37 31.14
N GLN A 97 4.14 -14.78 31.93
CA GLN A 97 4.67 -16.15 31.87
C GLN A 97 3.56 -17.18 32.09
N GLY A 98 3.55 -18.21 31.23
CA GLY A 98 2.54 -19.28 31.27
C GLY A 98 1.25 -19.00 30.53
N VAL A 99 1.05 -17.79 29.97
CA VAL A 99 -0.09 -17.50 29.11
C VAL A 99 0.13 -18.09 27.73
N LYS A 100 -0.79 -18.95 27.29
CA LYS A 100 -0.76 -19.51 25.93
C LYS A 100 -1.26 -18.49 24.92
N VAL A 101 -0.49 -18.26 23.86
CA VAL A 101 -0.84 -17.35 22.76
C VAL A 101 -2.17 -17.73 22.10
N SER A 102 -2.44 -19.03 21.94
CA SER A 102 -3.71 -19.53 21.41
C SER A 102 -4.94 -19.10 22.22
N LYS A 103 -4.78 -18.87 23.54
CA LYS A 103 -5.86 -18.37 24.39
C LYS A 103 -6.21 -16.92 24.01
N ILE A 104 -5.22 -16.10 23.68
CA ILE A 104 -5.44 -14.71 23.23
C ILE A 104 -6.17 -14.71 21.89
N VAL A 105 -5.70 -15.53 20.94
CA VAL A 105 -6.32 -15.63 19.62
C VAL A 105 -7.76 -16.15 19.72
N GLY A 106 -8.04 -17.09 20.62
CA GLY A 106 -9.39 -17.62 20.86
C GLY A 106 -10.39 -16.59 21.41
N LEU A 107 -9.91 -15.47 21.97
CA LEU A 107 -10.76 -14.40 22.51
C LEU A 107 -11.05 -13.29 21.49
N THR A 108 -10.77 -13.50 20.19
CA THR A 108 -10.98 -12.51 19.14
C THR A 108 -12.38 -11.92 19.15
N ASP A 109 -13.42 -12.74 19.24
CA ASP A 109 -14.81 -12.28 19.19
C ASP A 109 -15.24 -11.57 20.49
N ASP A 110 -14.72 -12.02 21.64
CA ASP A 110 -14.95 -11.36 22.93
C ASP A 110 -14.32 -9.98 22.98
N ILE A 111 -13.13 -9.83 22.39
CA ILE A 111 -12.43 -8.54 22.29
C ILE A 111 -13.20 -7.62 21.32
N LYS A 112 -13.65 -8.12 20.15
CA LYS A 112 -14.48 -7.35 19.22
C LYS A 112 -15.73 -6.80 19.91
N LEU A 113 -16.42 -7.65 20.65
CA LEU A 113 -17.65 -7.26 21.37
C LEU A 113 -17.37 -6.17 22.39
N ASN A 114 -16.34 -6.36 23.23
CA ASN A 114 -16.02 -5.40 24.31
C ASN A 114 -15.54 -4.04 23.79
N LEU A 115 -14.80 -4.03 22.67
CA LEU A 115 -14.32 -2.81 22.03
C LEU A 115 -15.35 -2.18 21.10
N ALA A 116 -16.48 -2.86 20.84
CA ALA A 116 -17.46 -2.51 19.82
C ALA A 116 -16.82 -2.27 18.44
N ALA A 117 -15.77 -3.07 18.13
CA ALA A 117 -15.03 -2.96 16.89
C ALA A 117 -15.68 -3.83 15.80
N THR A 118 -15.72 -3.34 14.57
CA THR A 118 -16.29 -4.07 13.43
C THR A 118 -15.45 -5.28 13.06
N ASP A 119 -14.14 -5.15 13.16
CA ASP A 119 -13.17 -6.22 12.95
C ASP A 119 -11.91 -5.97 13.76
N ILE A 120 -11.17 -7.02 14.11
CA ILE A 120 -9.84 -6.94 14.71
C ILE A 120 -8.94 -8.00 14.06
N ARG A 121 -7.65 -7.70 13.99
CA ARG A 121 -6.65 -8.66 13.56
C ARG A 121 -5.67 -8.91 14.68
N ILE A 122 -5.43 -10.19 14.99
CA ILE A 122 -4.44 -10.59 15.99
C ILE A 122 -3.25 -11.22 15.27
N GLU A 123 -2.07 -10.62 15.45
CA GLU A 123 -0.80 -11.12 14.96
C GLU A 123 -0.02 -11.70 16.15
N ALA A 124 0.10 -13.00 16.20
CA ALA A 124 0.64 -13.70 17.36
C ALA A 124 1.55 -14.88 16.98
N PRO A 125 2.87 -14.76 17.15
CA PRO A 125 3.61 -13.59 17.63
C PRO A 125 3.83 -12.52 16.55
N ILE A 126 4.23 -11.32 16.97
CA ILE A 126 4.74 -10.30 16.05
C ILE A 126 6.11 -10.77 15.52
N PRO A 127 6.37 -10.74 14.19
CA PRO A 127 7.66 -11.13 13.65
C PRO A 127 8.82 -10.36 14.29
N GLY A 128 9.79 -11.08 14.85
CA GLY A 128 10.96 -10.51 15.50
C GLY A 128 10.76 -9.95 16.90
N LYS A 129 9.54 -10.06 17.50
CA LYS A 129 9.25 -9.62 18.86
C LYS A 129 8.55 -10.72 19.67
N ALA A 130 8.87 -10.81 20.97
CA ALA A 130 8.17 -11.68 21.92
C ALA A 130 6.87 -11.00 22.41
N ALA A 131 6.03 -10.55 21.50
CA ALA A 131 4.81 -9.81 21.77
C ALA A 131 3.68 -10.24 20.82
N VAL A 132 2.45 -9.92 21.21
CA VAL A 132 1.24 -10.11 20.40
C VAL A 132 0.73 -8.75 19.97
N GLY A 133 0.45 -8.56 18.68
CA GLY A 133 -0.15 -7.36 18.14
C GLY A 133 -1.65 -7.54 17.98
N ILE A 134 -2.44 -6.59 18.47
CA ILE A 134 -3.89 -6.51 18.22
C ILE A 134 -4.15 -5.22 17.46
N GLU A 135 -4.62 -5.37 16.23
CA GLU A 135 -4.98 -4.26 15.35
C GLU A 135 -6.47 -3.99 15.47
N VAL A 136 -6.80 -2.77 15.87
CA VAL A 136 -8.18 -2.29 16.04
C VAL A 136 -8.44 -1.18 15.03
N PRO A 137 -9.52 -1.23 14.24
CA PRO A 137 -9.89 -0.16 13.33
C PRO A 137 -10.07 1.18 14.05
N ASN A 138 -9.53 2.24 13.48
CA ASN A 138 -9.76 3.59 13.98
C ASN A 138 -11.23 3.98 13.79
N LYS A 139 -11.78 4.79 14.67
CA LYS A 139 -13.14 5.33 14.51
C LYS A 139 -13.23 6.22 13.29
N GLU A 140 -12.19 7.01 13.04
CA GLU A 140 -12.05 7.86 11.87
C GLU A 140 -10.79 7.51 11.09
N ASN A 141 -10.95 7.28 9.80
CA ASN A 141 -9.82 7.03 8.92
C ASN A 141 -9.15 8.36 8.53
N THR A 142 -7.84 8.41 8.65
CA THR A 142 -7.06 9.56 8.18
C THR A 142 -6.65 9.34 6.74
N ALA A 143 -7.18 10.15 5.81
CA ALA A 143 -6.75 10.09 4.42
C ALA A 143 -5.34 10.68 4.28
N GLY A 144 -4.39 9.87 3.86
CA GLY A 144 -3.04 10.32 3.50
C GLY A 144 -3.05 11.08 2.16
N GLY A 145 -2.43 12.27 2.12
CA GLY A 145 -2.28 13.02 0.87
C GLY A 145 -1.21 12.39 -0.02
N PHE A 146 -1.52 12.12 -1.30
CA PHE A 146 -0.55 11.59 -2.25
C PHE A 146 0.69 12.49 -2.40
N ARG A 147 0.50 13.80 -2.32
CA ARG A 147 1.60 14.77 -2.36
C ARG A 147 2.65 14.50 -1.27
N GLU A 148 2.23 14.18 -0.07
CA GLU A 148 3.14 13.86 1.05
C GLU A 148 4.03 12.65 0.72
N LEU A 149 3.45 11.62 0.08
CA LEU A 149 4.18 10.44 -0.35
C LEU A 149 5.19 10.79 -1.46
N ALA A 150 4.76 11.57 -2.46
CA ALA A 150 5.59 11.96 -3.60
C ALA A 150 6.72 12.93 -3.21
N GLU A 151 6.52 13.79 -2.20
CA GLU A 151 7.54 14.71 -1.69
C GLU A 151 8.49 14.04 -0.68
N SER A 152 8.21 12.82 -0.24
CA SER A 152 9.02 12.11 0.75
C SER A 152 10.44 11.82 0.26
N LYS A 153 11.34 11.65 1.22
CA LYS A 153 12.72 11.27 0.95
C LYS A 153 12.80 9.85 0.38
N GLU A 154 11.99 8.95 0.94
CA GLU A 154 11.90 7.55 0.54
C GLU A 154 11.52 7.40 -0.94
N PHE A 155 10.62 8.23 -1.45
CA PHE A 155 10.22 8.22 -2.85
C PHE A 155 11.26 8.89 -3.76
N LYS A 156 11.78 10.07 -3.38
CA LYS A 156 12.73 10.84 -4.20
C LYS A 156 14.08 10.16 -4.38
N GLU A 157 14.56 9.47 -3.34
CA GLU A 157 15.85 8.76 -3.36
C GLU A 157 15.73 7.31 -3.82
N PHE A 158 14.54 6.86 -4.22
CA PHE A 158 14.33 5.48 -4.64
C PHE A 158 15.02 5.21 -5.99
N PRO A 159 15.88 4.18 -6.10
CA PRO A 159 16.76 3.96 -7.26
C PRO A 159 16.05 3.30 -8.47
N SER A 160 14.81 3.65 -8.77
CA SER A 160 14.07 3.10 -9.90
C SER A 160 13.15 4.15 -10.51
N ASN A 161 13.13 4.20 -11.84
CA ASN A 161 12.20 5.04 -12.60
C ASN A 161 10.76 4.48 -12.63
N LEU A 162 10.57 3.24 -12.19
CA LEU A 162 9.27 2.55 -12.08
C LEU A 162 8.84 2.39 -10.62
N ALA A 163 9.37 3.26 -9.75
CA ALA A 163 8.95 3.35 -8.35
C ALA A 163 7.54 3.92 -8.25
N PHE A 164 6.75 3.37 -7.34
CA PHE A 164 5.45 3.94 -6.98
C PHE A 164 5.27 3.98 -5.46
N ALA A 165 4.56 4.99 -4.99
CA ALA A 165 4.26 5.14 -3.58
C ALA A 165 3.06 4.26 -3.23
N VAL A 166 3.28 3.20 -2.45
CA VAL A 166 2.23 2.26 -2.01
C VAL A 166 1.32 2.92 -0.99
N GLY A 167 1.90 3.71 -0.07
CA GLY A 167 1.19 4.35 1.02
C GLY A 167 2.02 4.46 2.29
N LYS A 168 1.36 4.38 3.43
CA LYS A 168 1.99 4.31 4.75
C LYS A 168 1.69 2.96 5.40
N ASP A 169 2.67 2.42 6.09
CA ASP A 169 2.48 1.25 6.94
C ASP A 169 1.70 1.61 8.22
N ILE A 170 1.45 0.62 9.08
CA ILE A 170 0.73 0.80 10.35
C ILE A 170 1.46 1.75 11.30
N GLY A 171 2.79 1.83 11.21
CA GLY A 171 3.62 2.77 11.98
C GLY A 171 3.69 4.17 11.37
N GLY A 172 2.99 4.43 10.26
CA GLY A 172 3.00 5.71 9.56
C GLY A 172 4.21 5.92 8.65
N LYS A 173 5.09 4.91 8.50
CA LYS A 173 6.26 4.98 7.63
C LYS A 173 5.83 4.85 6.17
N ILE A 174 6.41 5.67 5.31
CA ILE A 174 6.13 5.65 3.87
C ILE A 174 6.73 4.39 3.23
N VAL A 175 5.91 3.69 2.45
CA VAL A 175 6.28 2.48 1.71
C VAL A 175 6.32 2.79 0.22
N VAL A 176 7.49 2.56 -0.38
CA VAL A 176 7.72 2.69 -1.82
C VAL A 176 8.09 1.32 -2.37
N ALA A 177 7.56 1.00 -3.53
CA ALA A 177 7.85 -0.26 -4.20
C ALA A 177 8.27 -0.02 -5.65
N ASP A 178 8.92 -1.01 -6.26
CA ASP A 178 9.36 -1.00 -7.64
C ASP A 178 8.54 -2.02 -8.44
N ILE A 179 7.72 -1.54 -9.36
CA ILE A 179 6.88 -2.41 -10.18
C ILE A 179 7.70 -3.32 -11.09
N ALA A 180 8.91 -2.90 -11.49
CA ALA A 180 9.79 -3.72 -12.31
C ALA A 180 10.31 -4.97 -11.57
N LYS A 181 10.36 -4.94 -10.24
CA LYS A 181 10.79 -6.06 -9.41
C LYS A 181 9.66 -7.01 -9.02
N MET A 182 8.44 -6.67 -9.39
CA MET A 182 7.26 -7.49 -9.10
C MET A 182 6.92 -8.35 -10.33
N PRO A 183 7.05 -9.69 -10.28
CA PRO A 183 6.66 -10.55 -11.40
C PRO A 183 5.17 -10.45 -11.70
N HIS A 184 4.33 -10.30 -10.66
CA HIS A 184 2.90 -10.08 -10.75
C HIS A 184 2.42 -9.22 -9.59
N MET A 185 1.43 -8.36 -9.85
CA MET A 185 0.76 -7.56 -8.84
C MET A 185 -0.75 -7.75 -8.96
N LEU A 186 -1.41 -8.08 -7.86
CA LEU A 186 -2.86 -8.19 -7.78
C LEU A 186 -3.42 -7.03 -6.96
N ILE A 187 -4.32 -6.26 -7.56
CA ILE A 187 -5.09 -5.21 -6.88
C ILE A 187 -6.54 -5.65 -6.79
N ALA A 188 -7.02 -5.90 -5.58
CA ALA A 188 -8.37 -6.35 -5.31
C ALA A 188 -9.07 -5.43 -4.30
N GLY A 189 -10.40 -5.42 -4.35
CA GLY A 189 -11.24 -4.66 -3.42
C GLY A 189 -12.71 -4.65 -3.88
N SER A 190 -13.62 -4.36 -2.98
CA SER A 190 -15.05 -4.21 -3.26
C SER A 190 -15.34 -3.02 -4.19
N THR A 191 -16.57 -2.94 -4.70
CA THR A 191 -17.01 -1.76 -5.47
C THR A 191 -16.93 -0.52 -4.58
N GLY A 192 -16.35 0.56 -5.11
CA GLY A 192 -16.15 1.80 -4.36
C GLY A 192 -14.91 1.85 -3.46
N SER A 193 -14.10 0.78 -3.37
CA SER A 193 -12.88 0.75 -2.54
C SER A 193 -11.71 1.58 -3.08
N GLY A 194 -11.83 2.19 -4.27
CA GLY A 194 -10.79 3.00 -4.87
C GLY A 194 -9.80 2.26 -5.76
N LYS A 195 -10.05 1.01 -6.17
CA LYS A 195 -9.15 0.25 -7.06
C LYS A 195 -8.72 1.02 -8.31
N SER A 196 -9.69 1.57 -9.05
CA SER A 196 -9.40 2.31 -10.29
C SER A 196 -8.64 3.60 -10.03
N VAL A 197 -8.88 4.26 -8.90
CA VAL A 197 -8.12 5.44 -8.49
C VAL A 197 -6.67 5.05 -8.20
N CYS A 198 -6.45 3.96 -7.46
CA CYS A 198 -5.11 3.45 -7.15
C CYS A 198 -4.30 3.08 -8.41
N ILE A 199 -4.96 2.52 -9.44
CA ILE A 199 -4.29 2.16 -10.71
C ILE A 199 -3.92 3.41 -11.53
N ASN A 200 -4.73 4.46 -11.44
CA ASN A 200 -4.53 5.70 -12.21
C ASN A 200 -3.60 6.71 -11.51
N THR A 201 -3.19 6.45 -10.28
CA THR A 201 -2.28 7.31 -9.51
C THR A 201 -0.85 6.87 -9.70
#